data_95abd9bbf793cf730ade190a33a70510
#
_entry.id   95abd9bbf793cf730ade190a33a70510
#
_cell.length_a   1.000
_cell.length_b   1.000
_cell.length_c   1.000
_cell.angle_alpha   90.00
_cell.angle_beta   90.00
_cell.angle_gamma   90.00
#
_symmetry.space_group_name_H-M   'P 1'
#
loop_
_entity.id
_entity.type
_entity.pdbx_description
1 polymer ?
#
loop_
_entity_poly.entity_id
_entity_poly.type
_entity_poly.pdbx_seq_one_letter_code
_entity_poly.pdbx_strand_id
1 'polypeptide(L)'
;AAAPALTEQGYRFLVRNFPTGGQIAANGLDRIKAFIEVTKASPKTAVFLHANDTFGTAQRQAMDRLVPTAGLPFRVLESIAYDPRTQDLSVEVTKIRALKPDIVLVVTRAADAIKLVRDMVRQRFEPMGIISPGAPGLYDEEFYEALGPLADYHAYAVPWANPKSDMAQALERVFKPAYSNYRFAVECFNVGFTFEALLIAADGFKRAGTTNGAELMKAIRATHIAEHIMIGGPITFDDKGQNNNVPSPMVQNRNRTPTVVLPAESATMTPVFPMPPWQGRT
;
A
#
# COMPACT_ATOMS: atom_id res chain seq x y z
N ALA A 1 -10.22 7.81 -0.32
CA ALA A 1 -11.10 6.98 -1.17
C ALA A 1 -10.55 6.89 -2.59
N ALA A 2 -10.39 5.66 -3.12
CA ALA A 2 -9.71 5.38 -4.38
C ALA A 2 -10.64 5.33 -5.61
N ALA A 3 -11.97 5.50 -5.44
CA ALA A 3 -12.92 5.44 -6.55
C ALA A 3 -12.69 6.59 -7.56
N PRO A 4 -12.41 6.32 -8.85
CA PRO A 4 -12.15 7.36 -9.85
C PRO A 4 -13.30 8.38 -9.97
N ALA A 5 -14.54 7.92 -9.89
CA ALA A 5 -15.75 8.75 -10.00
C ALA A 5 -15.75 9.99 -9.09
N LEU A 6 -15.06 9.97 -7.96
CA LEU A 6 -15.02 11.11 -7.03
C LEU A 6 -14.45 12.39 -7.66
N THR A 7 -13.49 12.27 -8.55
CA THR A 7 -12.89 13.43 -9.24
C THR A 7 -13.28 13.52 -10.73
N GLU A 8 -14.03 12.54 -11.24
CA GLU A 8 -14.48 12.51 -12.64
C GLU A 8 -15.91 13.03 -12.85
N GLN A 9 -16.69 13.22 -11.77
CA GLN A 9 -18.08 13.71 -11.85
C GLN A 9 -18.21 15.24 -11.83
N GLY A 10 -17.08 15.97 -11.82
CA GLY A 10 -17.10 17.44 -11.87
C GLY A 10 -17.57 18.13 -10.58
N TYR A 11 -17.41 17.49 -9.43
CA TYR A 11 -17.75 18.10 -8.14
C TYR A 11 -16.92 19.35 -7.89
N ARG A 12 -17.60 20.49 -7.69
CA ARG A 12 -16.98 21.81 -7.55
C ARG A 12 -16.28 21.99 -6.19
N PHE A 13 -16.76 21.31 -5.14
CA PHE A 13 -16.31 21.42 -3.75
C PHE A 13 -15.61 20.16 -3.25
N LEU A 14 -14.84 19.52 -4.13
CA LEU A 14 -14.10 18.31 -3.81
C LEU A 14 -12.69 18.40 -4.40
N VAL A 15 -11.71 18.05 -3.58
CA VAL A 15 -10.35 17.68 -4.02
C VAL A 15 -9.98 16.34 -3.39
N ARG A 16 -9.08 15.61 -4.03
CA ARG A 16 -8.62 14.32 -3.53
C ARG A 16 -7.10 14.29 -3.43
N ASN A 17 -6.61 14.25 -2.21
CA ASN A 17 -5.18 14.05 -1.90
C ASN A 17 -4.89 12.55 -1.68
N PHE A 18 -5.35 11.71 -2.61
CA PHE A 18 -5.18 10.25 -2.55
C PHE A 18 -5.22 9.67 -3.97
N PRO A 19 -4.39 8.68 -4.32
CA PRO A 19 -4.39 8.13 -5.66
C PRO A 19 -5.70 7.36 -5.97
N THR A 20 -6.04 7.28 -7.23
CA THR A 20 -7.11 6.39 -7.71
C THR A 20 -6.69 4.93 -7.59
N GLY A 21 -7.66 4.01 -7.58
CA GLY A 21 -7.37 2.57 -7.59
C GLY A 21 -6.50 2.14 -8.77
N GLY A 22 -6.70 2.75 -9.94
CA GLY A 22 -5.86 2.50 -11.12
C GLY A 22 -4.41 2.98 -10.93
N GLN A 23 -4.23 4.17 -10.34
CA GLN A 23 -2.89 4.69 -10.01
C GLN A 23 -2.19 3.82 -8.95
N ILE A 24 -2.92 3.36 -7.92
CA ILE A 24 -2.36 2.45 -6.90
C ILE A 24 -1.86 1.17 -7.57
N ALA A 25 -2.66 0.55 -8.41
CA ALA A 25 -2.28 -0.69 -9.09
C ALA A 25 -1.08 -0.49 -10.03
N ALA A 26 -1.07 0.58 -10.84
CA ALA A 26 0.04 0.89 -11.74
C ALA A 26 1.34 1.16 -10.96
N ASN A 27 1.28 2.06 -9.96
CA ASN A 27 2.42 2.33 -9.08
C ASN A 27 2.90 1.06 -8.37
N GLY A 28 1.96 0.18 -7.97
CA GLY A 28 2.27 -1.09 -7.34
C GLY A 28 3.10 -2.01 -8.22
N LEU A 29 2.71 -2.17 -9.49
CA LEU A 29 3.45 -3.01 -10.43
C LEU A 29 4.84 -2.45 -10.75
N ASP A 30 4.95 -1.13 -10.96
CA ASP A 30 6.23 -0.46 -11.18
C ASP A 30 7.15 -0.64 -9.95
N ARG A 31 6.59 -0.55 -8.76
CA ARG A 31 7.36 -0.70 -7.52
C ARG A 31 7.80 -2.14 -7.28
N ILE A 32 6.96 -3.14 -7.62
CA ILE A 32 7.33 -4.56 -7.57
C ILE A 32 8.50 -4.85 -8.54
N LYS A 33 8.43 -4.29 -9.75
CA LYS A 33 9.52 -4.40 -10.72
C LYS A 33 10.84 -3.84 -10.16
N ALA A 34 10.82 -2.62 -9.64
CA ALA A 34 11.98 -1.99 -9.03
C ALA A 34 12.51 -2.76 -7.81
N PHE A 35 11.62 -3.35 -6.99
CA PHE A 35 11.99 -4.17 -5.84
C PHE A 35 12.75 -5.43 -6.25
N ILE A 36 12.28 -6.13 -7.28
CA ILE A 36 12.94 -7.31 -7.83
C ILE A 36 14.30 -6.92 -8.44
N GLU A 37 14.36 -5.81 -9.18
CA GLU A 37 15.58 -5.33 -9.81
C GLU A 37 16.68 -4.98 -8.80
N VAL A 38 16.34 -4.21 -7.76
CA VAL A 38 17.29 -3.81 -6.71
C VAL A 38 17.80 -5.00 -5.91
N THR A 39 16.96 -6.01 -5.66
CA THR A 39 17.35 -7.22 -4.94
C THR A 39 18.08 -8.24 -5.82
N LYS A 40 18.16 -8.00 -7.15
CA LYS A 40 18.76 -8.90 -8.13
C LYS A 40 18.14 -10.31 -8.15
N ALA A 41 16.94 -10.45 -7.64
CA ALA A 41 16.20 -11.69 -7.68
C ALA A 41 15.66 -11.95 -9.10
N SER A 42 15.36 -13.20 -9.42
CA SER A 42 14.92 -13.60 -10.75
C SER A 42 13.67 -14.48 -10.72
N PRO A 43 12.56 -14.03 -10.12
CA PRO A 43 11.30 -14.78 -10.16
C PRO A 43 10.83 -14.91 -11.61
N LYS A 44 10.20 -16.05 -11.95
CA LYS A 44 9.68 -16.34 -13.29
C LYS A 44 8.16 -16.40 -13.32
N THR A 45 7.55 -16.70 -12.20
CA THR A 45 6.12 -16.97 -12.11
C THR A 45 5.49 -16.34 -10.87
N ALA A 46 4.24 -15.92 -11.02
CA ALA A 46 3.42 -15.46 -9.91
C ALA A 46 2.01 -16.03 -9.99
N VAL A 47 1.33 -16.11 -8.86
CA VAL A 47 -0.11 -16.28 -8.76
C VAL A 47 -0.69 -15.04 -8.10
N PHE A 48 -1.89 -14.62 -8.53
CA PHE A 48 -2.59 -13.49 -7.95
C PHE A 48 -3.78 -13.99 -7.12
N LEU A 49 -3.73 -13.82 -5.80
CA LEU A 49 -4.80 -14.17 -4.87
C LEU A 49 -5.57 -12.92 -4.45
N HIS A 50 -6.90 -12.94 -4.57
CA HIS A 50 -7.73 -11.79 -4.21
C HIS A 50 -9.06 -12.18 -3.57
N ALA A 51 -9.59 -11.31 -2.71
CA ALA A 51 -10.92 -11.49 -2.16
C ALA A 51 -11.99 -11.45 -3.26
N ASN A 52 -12.99 -12.33 -3.15
CA ASN A 52 -14.15 -12.34 -4.03
C ASN A 52 -15.25 -11.38 -3.51
N ASP A 53 -14.88 -10.10 -3.48
CA ASP A 53 -15.80 -9.01 -3.14
C ASP A 53 -15.60 -7.84 -4.13
N THR A 54 -16.35 -6.76 -3.95
CA THR A 54 -16.27 -5.57 -4.83
C THR A 54 -14.86 -5.01 -4.92
N PHE A 55 -14.11 -4.97 -3.78
CA PHE A 55 -12.74 -4.45 -3.74
C PHE A 55 -11.77 -5.38 -4.47
N GLY A 56 -11.73 -6.66 -4.11
CA GLY A 56 -10.84 -7.65 -4.73
C GLY A 56 -11.11 -7.82 -6.23
N THR A 57 -12.38 -7.82 -6.64
CA THR A 57 -12.79 -7.87 -8.05
C THR A 57 -12.32 -6.66 -8.83
N ALA A 58 -12.43 -5.45 -8.27
CA ALA A 58 -11.91 -4.23 -8.90
C ALA A 58 -10.39 -4.26 -9.06
N GLN A 59 -9.68 -4.74 -8.05
CA GLN A 59 -8.22 -4.91 -8.12
C GLN A 59 -7.82 -5.97 -9.16
N ARG A 60 -8.51 -7.11 -9.21
CA ARG A 60 -8.28 -8.11 -10.24
C ARG A 60 -8.45 -7.53 -11.65
N GLN A 61 -9.55 -6.79 -11.90
CA GLN A 61 -9.78 -6.15 -13.19
C GLN A 61 -8.68 -5.13 -13.55
N ALA A 62 -8.14 -4.40 -12.57
CA ALA A 62 -7.00 -3.52 -12.78
C ALA A 62 -5.74 -4.31 -13.15
N MET A 63 -5.46 -5.40 -12.44
CA MET A 63 -4.33 -6.29 -12.75
C MET A 63 -4.44 -6.92 -14.15
N ASP A 64 -5.61 -7.42 -14.54
CA ASP A 64 -5.85 -7.98 -15.88
C ASP A 64 -5.52 -6.99 -17.01
N ARG A 65 -5.78 -5.70 -16.78
CA ARG A 65 -5.47 -4.62 -17.77
C ARG A 65 -4.01 -4.21 -17.76
N LEU A 66 -3.38 -4.15 -16.59
CA LEU A 66 -2.06 -3.54 -16.43
C LEU A 66 -0.92 -4.55 -16.60
N VAL A 67 -1.06 -5.78 -16.11
CA VAL A 67 -0.01 -6.81 -16.15
C VAL A 67 0.55 -7.05 -17.56
N PRO A 68 -0.28 -7.13 -18.63
CA PRO A 68 0.24 -7.37 -19.97
C PRO A 68 1.23 -6.31 -20.50
N THR A 69 1.13 -5.08 -19.99
CA THR A 69 1.96 -3.94 -20.44
C THR A 69 2.95 -3.45 -19.41
N ALA A 70 2.92 -3.97 -18.17
CA ALA A 70 3.78 -3.53 -17.07
C ALA A 70 5.26 -3.91 -17.23
N GLY A 71 5.61 -4.79 -18.15
CA GLY A 71 6.99 -5.24 -18.35
C GLY A 71 7.58 -5.93 -17.10
N LEU A 72 6.75 -6.74 -16.41
CA LEU A 72 7.18 -7.49 -15.23
C LEU A 72 8.19 -8.58 -15.61
N PRO A 73 9.18 -8.89 -14.74
CA PRO A 73 10.17 -9.92 -15.00
C PRO A 73 9.64 -11.36 -14.81
N PHE A 74 8.35 -11.50 -14.54
CA PHE A 74 7.63 -12.76 -14.32
C PHE A 74 6.27 -12.76 -15.02
N ARG A 75 5.70 -13.93 -15.23
CA ARG A 75 4.33 -14.08 -15.73
C ARG A 75 3.37 -14.44 -14.59
N VAL A 76 2.17 -13.90 -14.61
CA VAL A 76 1.07 -14.34 -13.73
C VAL A 76 0.44 -15.58 -14.32
N LEU A 77 0.48 -16.69 -13.58
CA LEU A 77 -0.02 -18.01 -14.03
C LEU A 77 -1.54 -18.06 -13.94
N GLU A 78 -2.09 -17.58 -12.83
CA GLU A 78 -3.51 -17.66 -12.52
C GLU A 78 -3.91 -16.57 -11.53
N SER A 79 -5.18 -16.12 -11.62
CA SER A 79 -5.84 -15.31 -10.61
C SER A 79 -6.81 -16.19 -9.83
N ILE A 80 -6.61 -16.33 -8.53
CA ILE A 80 -7.42 -17.16 -7.64
C ILE A 80 -8.25 -16.24 -6.74
N ALA A 81 -9.57 -16.39 -6.79
CA ALA A 81 -10.48 -15.69 -5.89
C ALA A 81 -10.77 -16.56 -4.66
N TYR A 82 -10.86 -15.94 -3.49
CA TYR A 82 -11.31 -16.59 -2.26
C TYR A 82 -12.54 -15.88 -1.65
N ASP A 83 -13.37 -16.62 -0.93
CA ASP A 83 -14.50 -16.04 -0.17
C ASP A 83 -13.95 -15.46 1.16
N PRO A 84 -14.09 -14.14 1.42
CA PRO A 84 -13.61 -13.55 2.68
C PRO A 84 -14.26 -14.12 3.95
N ARG A 85 -15.41 -14.80 3.81
CA ARG A 85 -16.12 -15.43 4.93
C ARG A 85 -15.61 -16.81 5.31
N THR A 86 -14.69 -17.38 4.50
CA THR A 86 -14.11 -18.70 4.77
C THR A 86 -13.32 -18.70 6.09
N GLN A 87 -13.29 -19.84 6.76
CA GLN A 87 -12.56 -19.99 8.02
C GLN A 87 -11.04 -20.08 7.80
N ASP A 88 -10.61 -20.66 6.68
CA ASP A 88 -9.21 -20.80 6.28
C ASP A 88 -9.05 -20.68 4.75
N LEU A 89 -7.83 -20.64 4.27
CA LEU A 89 -7.46 -20.58 2.86
C LEU A 89 -6.69 -21.80 2.40
N SER A 90 -6.90 -22.94 3.08
CA SER A 90 -6.17 -24.19 2.82
C SER A 90 -6.37 -24.72 1.40
N VAL A 91 -7.58 -24.55 0.84
CA VAL A 91 -7.91 -24.96 -0.53
C VAL A 91 -7.16 -24.08 -1.54
N GLU A 92 -7.19 -22.76 -1.35
CA GLU A 92 -6.50 -21.80 -2.22
C GLU A 92 -4.99 -22.00 -2.15
N VAL A 93 -4.43 -22.17 -0.95
CA VAL A 93 -3.00 -22.46 -0.77
C VAL A 93 -2.60 -23.77 -1.44
N THR A 94 -3.44 -24.81 -1.39
CA THR A 94 -3.19 -26.07 -2.11
C THR A 94 -3.14 -25.86 -3.62
N LYS A 95 -4.07 -25.07 -4.18
CA LYS A 95 -4.08 -24.71 -5.61
C LYS A 95 -2.82 -23.90 -5.97
N ILE A 96 -2.49 -22.87 -5.19
CA ILE A 96 -1.29 -22.07 -5.41
C ILE A 96 -0.04 -22.94 -5.40
N ARG A 97 0.10 -23.80 -4.39
CA ARG A 97 1.26 -24.69 -4.26
C ARG A 97 1.40 -25.66 -5.44
N ALA A 98 0.28 -26.13 -6.00
CA ALA A 98 0.30 -27.02 -7.18
C ALA A 98 0.86 -26.32 -8.43
N LEU A 99 0.64 -24.99 -8.56
CA LEU A 99 1.17 -24.16 -9.64
C LEU A 99 2.66 -23.81 -9.47
N LYS A 100 3.21 -24.02 -8.27
CA LYS A 100 4.62 -23.74 -7.92
C LYS A 100 5.07 -22.32 -8.32
N PRO A 101 4.35 -21.27 -7.97
CA PRO A 101 4.76 -19.90 -8.30
C PRO A 101 5.96 -19.47 -7.45
N ASP A 102 6.81 -18.61 -8.03
CA ASP A 102 7.88 -17.97 -7.28
C ASP A 102 7.33 -16.88 -6.34
N ILE A 103 6.30 -16.16 -6.76
CA ILE A 103 5.69 -15.06 -6.00
C ILE A 103 4.19 -15.31 -5.83
N VAL A 104 3.67 -14.95 -4.66
CA VAL A 104 2.23 -14.81 -4.45
C VAL A 104 1.90 -13.34 -4.32
N LEU A 105 1.23 -12.79 -5.35
CA LEU A 105 0.66 -11.45 -5.29
C LEU A 105 -0.68 -11.52 -4.56
N VAL A 106 -0.92 -10.58 -3.63
CA VAL A 106 -2.10 -10.66 -2.76
C VAL A 106 -2.88 -9.35 -2.69
N VAL A 107 -4.20 -9.49 -2.72
CA VAL A 107 -5.14 -8.43 -2.35
C VAL A 107 -6.06 -8.98 -1.26
N THR A 108 -5.70 -8.69 -0.02
CA THR A 108 -6.32 -9.25 1.20
C THR A 108 -6.66 -8.13 2.17
N ARG A 109 -7.38 -8.47 3.24
CA ARG A 109 -7.44 -7.72 4.50
C ARG A 109 -6.64 -8.47 5.55
N ALA A 110 -6.42 -7.86 6.72
CA ALA A 110 -5.56 -8.43 7.76
C ALA A 110 -5.99 -9.84 8.19
N ALA A 111 -7.27 -10.05 8.49
CA ALA A 111 -7.79 -11.37 8.86
C ALA A 111 -7.53 -12.45 7.80
N ASP A 112 -7.66 -12.10 6.51
CA ASP A 112 -7.44 -13.04 5.40
C ASP A 112 -5.95 -13.29 5.18
N ALA A 113 -5.12 -12.26 5.30
CA ALA A 113 -3.67 -12.39 5.23
C ALA A 113 -3.12 -13.30 6.34
N ILE A 114 -3.68 -13.22 7.55
CA ILE A 114 -3.34 -14.08 8.67
C ILE A 114 -3.66 -15.55 8.33
N LYS A 115 -4.85 -15.82 7.80
CA LYS A 115 -5.26 -17.18 7.36
C LYS A 115 -4.29 -17.70 6.30
N LEU A 116 -4.01 -16.87 5.28
CA LEU A 116 -3.12 -17.21 4.18
C LEU A 116 -1.73 -17.65 4.67
N VAL A 117 -1.08 -16.83 5.50
CA VAL A 117 0.26 -17.12 6.02
C VAL A 117 0.25 -18.39 6.87
N ARG A 118 -0.73 -18.54 7.77
CA ARG A 118 -0.87 -19.75 8.60
C ARG A 118 -1.03 -21.02 7.76
N ASP A 119 -1.82 -20.96 6.69
CA ASP A 119 -2.05 -22.11 5.81
C ASP A 119 -0.83 -22.41 4.94
N MET A 120 -0.09 -21.39 4.48
CA MET A 120 1.18 -21.60 3.78
C MET A 120 2.20 -22.29 4.69
N VAL A 121 2.35 -21.84 5.94
CA VAL A 121 3.25 -22.45 6.92
C VAL A 121 2.82 -23.90 7.21
N ARG A 122 1.52 -24.14 7.46
CA ARG A 122 0.97 -25.48 7.73
C ARG A 122 1.22 -26.45 6.56
N GLN A 123 1.11 -25.95 5.33
CA GLN A 123 1.34 -26.75 4.13
C GLN A 123 2.81 -26.78 3.68
N ARG A 124 3.73 -26.16 4.42
CA ARG A 124 5.16 -26.04 4.08
C ARG A 124 5.37 -25.47 2.68
N PHE A 125 4.58 -24.46 2.33
CA PHE A 125 4.73 -23.74 1.07
C PHE A 125 5.47 -22.44 1.32
N GLU A 126 6.62 -22.29 0.66
CA GLU A 126 7.55 -21.17 0.81
C GLU A 126 7.80 -20.51 -0.55
N PRO A 127 6.99 -19.52 -0.95
CA PRO A 127 7.29 -18.72 -2.14
C PRO A 127 8.50 -17.81 -1.89
N MET A 128 9.14 -17.31 -2.95
CA MET A 128 10.17 -16.28 -2.84
C MET A 128 9.66 -15.01 -2.15
N GLY A 129 8.35 -14.73 -2.23
CA GLY A 129 7.72 -13.61 -1.54
C GLY A 129 6.22 -13.60 -1.63
N ILE A 130 5.61 -12.93 -0.64
CA ILE A 130 4.21 -12.53 -0.61
C ILE A 130 4.20 -11.01 -0.74
N ILE A 131 3.62 -10.51 -1.84
CA ILE A 131 3.71 -9.10 -2.20
C ILE A 131 2.31 -8.56 -2.53
N SER A 132 1.93 -7.44 -1.93
CA SER A 132 0.70 -6.74 -2.30
C SER A 132 0.98 -5.59 -3.27
N PRO A 133 0.33 -5.56 -4.45
CA PRO A 133 0.48 -4.48 -5.41
C PRO A 133 -0.31 -3.21 -5.06
N GLY A 134 -0.86 -3.10 -3.85
CA GLY A 134 -1.59 -1.89 -3.46
C GLY A 134 -2.76 -2.09 -2.50
N ALA A 135 -2.86 -3.25 -1.84
CA ALA A 135 -3.91 -3.52 -0.86
C ALA A 135 -3.38 -3.46 0.59
N PRO A 136 -4.24 -3.11 1.55
CA PRO A 136 -3.96 -3.28 2.97
C PRO A 136 -3.90 -4.76 3.35
N GLY A 137 -3.68 -5.05 4.65
CA GLY A 137 -3.81 -6.39 5.21
C GLY A 137 -2.48 -7.04 5.59
N LEU A 138 -1.35 -6.51 5.11
CA LEU A 138 -0.03 -7.03 5.48
C LEU A 138 0.68 -6.16 6.54
N TYR A 139 0.07 -5.07 6.99
CA TYR A 139 0.69 -4.11 7.90
C TYR A 139 -0.19 -3.66 9.07
N ASP A 140 -1.37 -4.26 9.25
CA ASP A 140 -2.24 -3.97 10.38
C ASP A 140 -1.68 -4.57 11.68
N GLU A 141 -1.95 -3.97 12.84
CA GLU A 141 -1.44 -4.44 14.13
C GLU A 141 -1.81 -5.88 14.41
N GLU A 142 -3.05 -6.28 14.12
CA GLU A 142 -3.54 -7.66 14.30
C GLU A 142 -2.73 -8.68 13.47
N PHE A 143 -2.18 -8.28 12.31
CA PHE A 143 -1.32 -9.13 11.49
C PHE A 143 -0.01 -9.45 12.22
N TYR A 144 0.60 -8.45 12.85
CA TYR A 144 1.83 -8.62 13.64
C TYR A 144 1.59 -9.40 14.93
N GLU A 145 0.49 -9.15 15.63
CA GLU A 145 0.12 -9.85 16.84
C GLU A 145 -0.18 -11.33 16.59
N ALA A 146 -0.91 -11.63 15.51
CA ALA A 146 -1.35 -12.97 15.19
C ALA A 146 -0.25 -13.87 14.62
N LEU A 147 0.76 -13.31 13.96
CA LEU A 147 1.78 -14.03 13.23
C LEU A 147 3.18 -13.92 13.86
N GLY A 148 3.42 -12.93 14.72
CA GLY A 148 4.74 -12.72 15.30
C GLY A 148 5.82 -12.58 14.22
N PRO A 149 6.94 -13.34 14.32
CA PRO A 149 8.02 -13.29 13.33
C PRO A 149 7.63 -13.73 11.91
N LEU A 150 6.55 -14.50 11.76
CA LEU A 150 6.03 -14.90 10.44
C LEU A 150 5.47 -13.70 9.66
N ALA A 151 5.17 -12.58 10.32
CA ALA A 151 4.72 -11.35 9.66
C ALA A 151 5.84 -10.62 8.92
N ASP A 152 7.10 -10.93 9.17
CA ASP A 152 8.24 -10.24 8.57
C ASP A 152 8.47 -10.64 7.10
N TYR A 153 9.12 -9.75 6.37
CA TYR A 153 9.53 -9.85 4.97
C TYR A 153 8.40 -9.83 3.94
N HIS A 154 7.14 -9.73 4.35
CA HIS A 154 6.06 -9.42 3.39
C HIS A 154 6.22 -7.98 2.90
N ALA A 155 5.96 -7.77 1.61
CA ALA A 155 6.13 -6.48 0.97
C ALA A 155 4.82 -5.98 0.38
N TYR A 156 4.66 -4.66 0.31
CA TYR A 156 3.47 -4.05 -0.25
C TYR A 156 3.77 -2.65 -0.80
N ALA A 157 3.12 -2.32 -1.90
CA ALA A 157 3.29 -1.03 -2.57
C ALA A 157 2.04 -0.16 -2.34
N VAL A 158 2.05 0.62 -1.29
CA VAL A 158 0.97 1.55 -0.92
C VAL A 158 1.55 2.93 -0.60
N PRO A 159 0.81 4.03 -0.74
CA PRO A 159 1.27 5.34 -0.26
C PRO A 159 1.67 5.24 1.21
N TRP A 160 2.75 5.92 1.59
CA TRP A 160 3.28 5.84 2.96
C TRP A 160 3.89 7.16 3.40
N ALA A 161 3.92 7.40 4.71
CA ALA A 161 4.61 8.55 5.27
C ALA A 161 6.12 8.46 5.00
N ASN A 162 6.75 9.60 4.75
CA ASN A 162 8.19 9.68 4.57
C ASN A 162 8.88 9.67 5.94
N PRO A 163 9.56 8.58 6.33
CA PRO A 163 10.19 8.48 7.64
C PRO A 163 11.34 9.48 7.83
N LYS A 164 11.83 10.08 6.74
CA LYS A 164 12.90 11.10 6.76
C LYS A 164 12.35 12.54 6.73
N SER A 165 11.05 12.73 6.60
CA SER A 165 10.42 14.06 6.67
C SER A 165 10.40 14.56 8.10
N ASP A 166 10.91 15.80 8.32
CA ASP A 166 10.86 16.46 9.62
C ASP A 166 9.43 16.61 10.13
N MET A 167 8.48 16.85 9.21
CA MET A 167 7.06 16.97 9.53
C MET A 167 6.47 15.64 9.98
N ALA A 168 6.82 14.51 9.33
CA ALA A 168 6.38 13.19 9.75
C ALA A 168 6.95 12.82 11.13
N GLN A 169 8.21 13.12 11.38
CA GLN A 169 8.84 12.90 12.68
C GLN A 169 8.25 13.79 13.77
N ALA A 170 7.89 15.03 13.44
CA ALA A 170 7.21 15.93 14.37
C ALA A 170 5.81 15.40 14.72
N LEU A 171 5.06 14.91 13.72
CA LEU A 171 3.75 14.30 13.96
C LEU A 171 3.86 13.04 14.83
N GLU A 172 4.84 12.18 14.58
CA GLU A 172 5.08 11.00 15.41
C GLU A 172 5.36 11.35 16.87
N ARG A 173 6.17 12.41 17.13
CA ARG A 173 6.47 12.87 18.50
C ARG A 173 5.23 13.30 19.28
N VAL A 174 4.24 13.91 18.62
CA VAL A 174 2.98 14.31 19.28
C VAL A 174 1.95 13.20 19.30
N PHE A 175 1.98 12.28 18.33
CA PHE A 175 1.08 11.13 18.25
C PHE A 175 1.32 10.15 19.39
N LYS A 176 2.56 9.76 19.63
CA LYS A 176 2.92 8.73 20.62
C LYS A 176 2.35 8.97 22.02
N PRO A 177 2.50 10.14 22.64
CA PRO A 177 1.92 10.39 23.97
C PRO A 177 0.39 10.51 23.95
N ALA A 178 -0.20 10.99 22.84
CA ALA A 178 -1.64 11.13 22.71
C ALA A 178 -2.36 9.79 22.46
N TYR A 179 -1.69 8.85 21.78
CA TYR A 179 -2.24 7.57 21.34
C TYR A 179 -1.29 6.41 21.69
N SER A 180 -1.02 6.23 23.00
CA SER A 180 -0.01 5.28 23.50
C SER A 180 -0.28 3.81 23.13
N ASN A 181 -1.53 3.45 22.83
CA ASN A 181 -1.94 2.10 22.43
C ASN A 181 -1.73 1.81 20.93
N TYR A 182 -1.31 2.81 20.15
CA TYR A 182 -1.10 2.68 18.70
C TYR A 182 0.36 2.92 18.34
N ARG A 183 0.85 2.18 17.37
CA ARG A 183 2.19 2.41 16.81
C ARG A 183 2.08 3.33 15.60
N PHE A 184 2.69 4.51 15.67
CA PHE A 184 2.67 5.47 14.55
C PHE A 184 3.14 4.83 13.24
N ALA A 185 4.17 3.99 13.28
CA ALA A 185 4.68 3.30 12.10
C ALA A 185 3.63 2.43 11.39
N VAL A 186 2.65 1.86 12.12
CA VAL A 186 1.54 1.08 11.56
C VAL A 186 0.43 2.01 11.05
N GLU A 187 0.14 3.07 11.81
CA GLU A 187 -0.97 3.98 11.54
C GLU A 187 -0.62 5.12 10.56
N CYS A 188 0.64 5.30 10.23
CA CYS A 188 1.12 6.49 9.51
C CYS A 188 0.47 6.68 8.13
N PHE A 189 -0.05 5.62 7.51
CA PHE A 189 -0.84 5.73 6.29
C PHE A 189 -2.12 6.56 6.52
N ASN A 190 -2.93 6.18 7.50
CA ASN A 190 -4.20 6.86 7.80
C ASN A 190 -3.96 8.22 8.47
N VAL A 191 -3.06 8.26 9.44
CA VAL A 191 -2.70 9.50 10.18
C VAL A 191 -2.09 10.53 9.24
N GLY A 192 -1.19 10.11 8.34
CA GLY A 192 -0.53 10.99 7.39
C GLY A 192 -1.52 11.67 6.44
N PHE A 193 -2.38 10.91 5.77
CA PHE A 193 -3.39 11.52 4.87
C PHE A 193 -4.42 12.38 5.61
N THR A 194 -4.79 12.01 6.84
CA THR A 194 -5.69 12.83 7.66
C THR A 194 -5.03 14.16 8.02
N PHE A 195 -3.77 14.11 8.41
CA PHE A 195 -2.99 15.32 8.70
C PHE A 195 -2.84 16.20 7.44
N GLU A 196 -2.52 15.62 6.29
CA GLU A 196 -2.41 16.39 5.04
C GLU A 196 -3.74 17.03 4.63
N ALA A 197 -4.88 16.38 4.89
CA ALA A 197 -6.18 16.98 4.63
C ALA A 197 -6.39 18.25 5.49
N LEU A 198 -5.97 18.23 6.76
CA LEU A 198 -5.98 19.40 7.63
C LEU A 198 -4.97 20.48 7.17
N LEU A 199 -3.78 20.05 6.74
CA LEU A 199 -2.75 20.96 6.20
C LEU A 199 -3.25 21.70 4.96
N ILE A 200 -3.88 20.99 4.02
CA ILE A 200 -4.49 21.57 2.82
C ILE A 200 -5.60 22.55 3.18
N ALA A 201 -6.46 22.18 4.13
CA ALA A 201 -7.53 23.06 4.59
C ALA A 201 -6.98 24.33 5.24
N ALA A 202 -6.01 24.19 6.15
CA ALA A 202 -5.39 25.34 6.84
C ALA A 202 -4.68 26.29 5.86
N ASP A 203 -3.93 25.76 4.90
CA ASP A 203 -3.29 26.52 3.84
C ASP A 203 -4.34 27.25 2.97
N GLY A 204 -5.40 26.53 2.59
CA GLY A 204 -6.52 27.10 1.83
C GLY A 204 -7.21 28.25 2.55
N PHE A 205 -7.54 28.09 3.84
CA PHE A 205 -8.14 29.14 4.67
C PHE A 205 -7.22 30.36 4.81
N LYS A 206 -5.93 30.12 5.07
CA LYS A 206 -4.93 31.19 5.19
C LYS A 206 -4.83 32.02 3.91
N ARG A 207 -4.82 31.38 2.74
CA ARG A 207 -4.71 32.07 1.44
C ARG A 207 -6.02 32.72 1.00
N ALA A 208 -7.17 32.11 1.31
CA ALA A 208 -8.49 32.67 0.97
C ALA A 208 -8.84 33.90 1.83
N GLY A 209 -8.42 33.92 3.09
CA GLY A 209 -8.76 34.97 4.03
C GLY A 209 -10.27 35.11 4.33
N THR A 210 -11.06 34.10 3.97
CA THR A 210 -12.52 34.06 4.08
C THR A 210 -13.05 32.67 4.30
N THR A 211 -14.27 32.58 4.85
CA THR A 211 -15.04 31.32 4.95
C THR A 211 -16.04 31.12 3.82
N ASN A 212 -16.08 32.02 2.82
CA ASN A 212 -16.91 31.83 1.63
C ASN A 212 -16.46 30.56 0.88
N GLY A 213 -17.36 29.60 0.71
CA GLY A 213 -17.02 28.29 0.17
C GLY A 213 -16.44 28.32 -1.25
N ALA A 214 -16.89 29.25 -2.11
CA ALA A 214 -16.39 29.34 -3.48
C ALA A 214 -14.94 29.88 -3.50
N GLU A 215 -14.66 30.94 -2.76
CA GLU A 215 -13.33 31.55 -2.66
C GLU A 215 -12.35 30.60 -1.95
N LEU A 216 -12.80 29.92 -0.89
CA LEU A 216 -12.00 28.91 -0.19
C LEU A 216 -11.64 27.75 -1.13
N MET A 217 -12.61 27.22 -1.89
CA MET A 217 -12.34 26.13 -2.83
C MET A 217 -11.40 26.54 -3.96
N LYS A 218 -11.51 27.79 -4.44
CA LYS A 218 -10.55 28.34 -5.40
C LYS A 218 -9.14 28.36 -4.83
N ALA A 219 -8.98 28.77 -3.57
CA ALA A 219 -7.69 28.73 -2.88
C ALA A 219 -7.20 27.28 -2.69
N ILE A 220 -8.05 26.34 -2.26
CA ILE A 220 -7.69 24.94 -2.09
C ILE A 220 -7.25 24.31 -3.43
N ARG A 221 -7.95 24.57 -4.53
CA ARG A 221 -7.56 24.05 -5.86
C ARG A 221 -6.22 24.60 -6.34
N ALA A 222 -5.82 25.78 -5.89
CA ALA A 222 -4.52 26.39 -6.16
C ALA A 222 -3.42 26.00 -5.15
N THR A 223 -3.64 24.94 -4.36
CA THR A 223 -2.65 24.45 -3.39
C THR A 223 -1.34 24.05 -4.09
N HIS A 224 -0.23 24.46 -3.48
CA HIS A 224 1.12 24.01 -3.80
C HIS A 224 1.91 23.88 -2.50
N ILE A 225 1.89 22.70 -1.89
CA ILE A 225 2.60 22.41 -0.64
C ILE A 225 3.74 21.46 -0.97
N ALA A 226 4.97 21.99 -0.94
CA ALA A 226 6.16 21.22 -1.28
C ALA A 226 6.60 20.29 -0.15
N GLU A 227 6.51 20.75 1.09
CA GLU A 227 6.89 19.98 2.27
C GLU A 227 5.65 19.44 2.96
N HIS A 228 5.55 18.12 3.03
CA HIS A 228 4.43 17.41 3.61
C HIS A 228 4.88 16.05 4.19
N ILE A 229 3.94 15.24 4.63
CA ILE A 229 4.25 14.02 5.37
C ILE A 229 4.47 12.81 4.46
N MET A 230 3.65 12.65 3.42
CA MET A 230 3.68 11.45 2.59
C MET A 230 4.86 11.47 1.62
N ILE A 231 5.34 10.28 1.23
CA ILE A 231 6.30 10.17 0.13
C ILE A 231 5.62 10.60 -1.15
N GLY A 232 6.22 11.55 -1.87
CA GLY A 232 5.69 12.04 -3.13
C GLY A 232 6.26 13.39 -3.55
N GLY A 233 5.71 13.91 -4.64
CA GLY A 233 5.93 15.30 -5.06
C GLY A 233 5.02 16.27 -4.30
N PRO A 234 5.07 17.57 -4.61
CA PRO A 234 4.26 18.56 -3.92
C PRO A 234 2.77 18.26 -4.02
N ILE A 235 2.03 18.59 -2.96
CA ILE A 235 0.57 18.50 -3.00
C ILE A 235 0.06 19.58 -3.95
N THR A 236 -0.47 19.15 -5.09
CA THR A 236 -1.13 19.98 -6.10
C THR A 236 -2.37 19.28 -6.61
N PHE A 237 -3.28 20.03 -7.20
CA PHE A 237 -4.50 19.48 -7.78
C PHE A 237 -4.62 19.85 -9.25
N ASP A 238 -5.00 18.89 -10.07
CA ASP A 238 -5.37 19.12 -11.47
C ASP A 238 -6.76 19.76 -11.59
N ASP A 239 -7.21 20.00 -12.81
CA ASP A 239 -8.53 20.61 -13.09
C ASP A 239 -9.70 19.81 -12.53
N LYS A 240 -9.52 18.50 -12.31
CA LYS A 240 -10.52 17.62 -11.70
C LYS A 240 -10.45 17.60 -10.17
N GLY A 241 -9.46 18.29 -9.58
CA GLY A 241 -9.22 18.28 -8.13
C GLY A 241 -8.49 17.03 -7.64
N GLN A 242 -7.74 16.34 -8.52
CA GLN A 242 -6.95 15.16 -8.20
C GLN A 242 -5.49 15.54 -7.95
N ASN A 243 -4.91 15.07 -6.85
CA ASN A 243 -3.47 15.05 -6.68
C ASN A 243 -2.89 13.82 -7.39
N ASN A 244 -2.04 14.06 -8.39
CA ASN A 244 -1.36 13.02 -9.17
C ASN A 244 0.08 12.74 -8.69
N ASN A 245 0.54 13.43 -7.65
CA ASN A 245 1.92 13.34 -7.13
C ASN A 245 2.07 12.36 -5.95
N VAL A 246 1.16 11.41 -5.80
CA VAL A 246 1.16 10.43 -4.71
C VAL A 246 1.59 9.05 -5.24
N PRO A 247 2.89 8.72 -5.21
CA PRO A 247 3.39 7.40 -5.59
C PRO A 247 3.12 6.37 -4.48
N SER A 248 3.38 5.11 -4.81
CA SER A 248 3.43 4.03 -3.83
C SER A 248 4.90 3.63 -3.60
N PRO A 249 5.51 3.91 -2.45
CA PRO A 249 6.78 3.29 -2.10
C PRO A 249 6.63 1.78 -1.93
N MET A 250 7.75 1.04 -1.90
CA MET A 250 7.75 -0.32 -1.39
C MET A 250 8.00 -0.27 0.10
N VAL A 251 7.06 -0.82 0.85
CA VAL A 251 7.16 -1.04 2.29
C VAL A 251 7.34 -2.53 2.50
N GLN A 252 8.22 -2.91 3.43
CA GLN A 252 8.45 -4.29 3.81
C GLN A 252 8.38 -4.43 5.32
N ASN A 253 7.72 -5.46 5.81
CA ASN A 253 7.71 -5.75 7.24
C ASN A 253 9.10 -6.20 7.70
N ARG A 254 9.66 -5.47 8.67
CA ARG A 254 10.97 -5.75 9.26
C ARG A 254 10.86 -5.61 10.78
N ASN A 255 11.20 -6.66 11.50
CA ASN A 255 11.06 -6.67 12.96
C ASN A 255 9.63 -6.31 13.40
N ARG A 256 8.63 -6.87 12.73
CA ARG A 256 7.20 -6.62 12.94
C ARG A 256 6.82 -5.14 12.84
N THR A 257 7.48 -4.40 11.95
CA THR A 257 7.23 -2.98 11.73
C THR A 257 7.24 -2.68 10.23
N PRO A 258 6.25 -1.93 9.72
CA PRO A 258 6.28 -1.43 8.36
C PRO A 258 7.51 -0.55 8.14
N THR A 259 8.32 -0.88 7.15
CA THR A 259 9.59 -0.21 6.88
C THR A 259 9.68 0.15 5.40
N VAL A 260 9.89 1.41 5.09
CA VAL A 260 10.12 1.85 3.70
C VAL A 260 11.47 1.34 3.23
N VAL A 261 11.45 0.57 2.13
CA VAL A 261 12.66 -0.01 1.52
C VAL A 261 12.93 0.52 0.11
N LEU A 262 11.96 1.14 -0.54
CA LEU A 262 12.08 1.90 -1.80
C LEU A 262 11.09 3.06 -1.82
N PRO A 263 11.41 4.19 -2.47
CA PRO A 263 12.67 4.48 -3.15
C PRO A 263 13.82 4.74 -2.17
N ALA A 264 15.07 4.71 -2.66
CA ALA A 264 16.27 4.77 -1.81
C ALA A 264 16.37 6.05 -0.97
N GLU A 265 15.91 7.18 -1.51
CA GLU A 265 15.90 8.48 -0.82
C GLU A 265 15.03 8.49 0.44
N SER A 266 13.93 7.69 0.46
CA SER A 266 13.03 7.56 1.62
C SER A 266 13.26 6.29 2.42
N ALA A 267 14.06 5.35 1.91
CA ALA A 267 14.30 4.07 2.55
C ALA A 267 15.08 4.21 3.87
N THR A 268 14.68 3.43 4.86
CA THR A 268 15.37 3.32 6.16
C THR A 268 16.08 1.99 6.34
N MET A 269 15.77 1.00 5.50
CA MET A 269 16.45 -0.30 5.44
C MET A 269 16.57 -0.76 3.99
N THR A 270 17.51 -1.66 3.72
CA THR A 270 17.63 -2.34 2.42
C THR A 270 16.54 -3.39 2.27
N PRO A 271 15.98 -3.56 1.06
CA PRO A 271 15.00 -4.62 0.78
C PRO A 271 15.63 -6.01 0.91
N VAL A 272 14.84 -6.98 1.34
CA VAL A 272 15.23 -8.40 1.41
C VAL A 272 14.27 -9.22 0.55
N PHE A 273 14.79 -9.77 -0.54
CA PHE A 273 14.05 -10.67 -1.43
C PHE A 273 15.05 -11.57 -2.18
N PRO A 274 14.85 -12.88 -2.24
CA PRO A 274 13.72 -13.64 -1.65
C PRO A 274 13.58 -13.47 -0.14
N MET A 275 12.35 -13.66 0.36
CA MET A 275 12.12 -13.69 1.80
C MET A 275 12.81 -14.91 2.43
N PRO A 276 13.36 -14.82 3.65
CA PRO A 276 13.90 -15.97 4.36
C PRO A 276 12.85 -17.06 4.56
N PRO A 277 13.26 -18.35 4.67
CA PRO A 277 12.34 -19.45 4.97
C PRO A 277 11.53 -19.22 6.24
N TRP A 278 10.35 -19.86 6.35
CA TRP A 278 9.54 -19.79 7.57
C TRP A 278 10.31 -20.32 8.79
N GLN A 279 11.05 -21.41 8.58
CA GLN A 279 11.90 -22.00 9.60
C GLN A 279 13.07 -21.05 9.91
N GLY A 280 13.20 -20.64 11.18
CA GLY A 280 14.23 -19.70 11.59
C GLY A 280 13.75 -18.24 11.71
N ARG A 281 12.48 -17.95 11.46
CA ARG A 281 11.85 -16.68 11.84
C ARG A 281 11.32 -16.75 13.27
N THR A 282 12.20 -16.94 14.24
CA THR A 282 11.85 -17.03 15.68
C THR A 282 12.36 -15.81 16.43
#